data_31656b55dbfdbec97102271f5bfb3dee
#
_entry.id   31656b55dbfdbec97102271f5bfb3dee
#
_cell.length_a   1.000
_cell.length_b   1.000
_cell.length_c   1.000
_cell.angle_alpha   90.00
_cell.angle_beta   90.00
_cell.angle_gamma   90.00
#
_symmetry.space_group_name_H-M   'P 1'
#
loop_
_entity.id
_entity.type
_entity.pdbx_description
1 polymer ?
#
loop_
_entity_poly.entity_id
_entity_poly.type
_entity_poly.pdbx_seq_one_letter_code
_entity_poly.pdbx_strand_id
1 'polypeptide(L)'
;MTIAAILVLNPSIIILDEPTAGQDFRHYTEIMEFLVEINKLGVTIILITHDMHLMLEYTPRAIVLSGGKMIADTAASVVLTDAQVIEEANLKETSLFNLAHMAGIEDGTSFVQGFIDYERELKNR
;
A
#
# COMPACT_ATOMS: atom_id res chain seq x y z
N MET A 1 -7.94 20.42 5.44
CA MET A 1 -8.43 20.43 4.03
C MET A 1 -8.94 19.03 3.76
N THR A 2 -10.18 18.87 3.33
CA THR A 2 -10.76 17.55 3.09
C THR A 2 -10.48 17.10 1.64
N ILE A 3 -10.25 15.80 1.42
CA ILE A 3 -10.04 15.21 0.10
C ILE A 3 -11.20 15.57 -0.85
N ALA A 4 -12.42 15.66 -0.32
CA ALA A 4 -13.60 16.10 -1.06
C ALA A 4 -13.46 17.50 -1.71
N ALA A 5 -12.75 18.44 -1.06
CA ALA A 5 -12.51 19.76 -1.63
C ALA A 5 -11.57 19.74 -2.85
N ILE A 6 -10.64 18.77 -2.90
CA ILE A 6 -9.73 18.57 -4.03
C ILE A 6 -10.49 18.04 -5.24
N LEU A 7 -11.48 17.19 -5.03
CA LEU A 7 -12.27 16.59 -6.12
C LEU A 7 -13.12 17.61 -6.89
N VAL A 8 -13.51 18.70 -6.26
CA VAL A 8 -14.23 19.80 -6.95
C VAL A 8 -13.42 20.36 -8.12
N LEU A 9 -12.09 20.28 -8.05
CA LEU A 9 -11.18 20.72 -9.12
C LEU A 9 -11.09 19.73 -10.30
N ASN A 10 -11.77 18.58 -10.20
CA ASN A 10 -11.77 17.50 -11.20
C ASN A 10 -10.35 17.11 -11.67
N PRO A 11 -9.44 16.78 -10.75
CA PRO A 11 -8.04 16.48 -11.10
C PRO A 11 -7.95 15.10 -11.77
N SER A 12 -7.01 14.93 -12.69
CA SER A 12 -6.66 13.62 -13.25
C SER A 12 -5.66 12.83 -12.39
N ILE A 13 -4.94 13.52 -11.51
CA ILE A 13 -3.95 12.94 -10.61
C ILE A 13 -4.11 13.58 -9.22
N ILE A 14 -4.11 12.76 -8.18
CA ILE A 14 -4.12 13.20 -6.77
C ILE A 14 -2.87 12.62 -6.09
N ILE A 15 -2.12 13.47 -5.42
CA ILE A 15 -0.96 13.07 -4.62
C ILE A 15 -1.30 13.33 -3.15
N LEU A 16 -1.17 12.31 -2.32
CA LEU A 16 -1.45 12.35 -0.89
C LEU A 16 -0.23 11.92 -0.11
N ASP A 17 0.17 12.76 0.85
CA ASP A 17 1.28 12.49 1.76
C ASP A 17 0.72 12.08 3.12
N GLU A 18 1.01 10.84 3.53
CA GLU A 18 0.56 10.21 4.77
C GLU A 18 -0.94 10.41 5.08
N PRO A 19 -1.87 10.07 4.14
CA PRO A 19 -3.28 10.46 4.26
C PRO A 19 -4.00 9.81 5.45
N THR A 20 -3.45 8.73 5.99
CA THR A 20 -4.01 7.95 7.10
C THR A 20 -3.28 8.16 8.42
N ALA A 21 -2.25 9.02 8.46
CA ALA A 21 -1.47 9.25 9.66
C ALA A 21 -2.34 9.77 10.83
N GLY A 22 -2.22 9.12 11.98
CA GLY A 22 -2.95 9.49 13.19
C GLY A 22 -4.45 9.19 13.17
N GLN A 23 -4.95 8.47 12.15
CA GLN A 23 -6.33 8.03 12.10
C GLN A 23 -6.53 6.72 12.87
N ASP A 24 -7.73 6.53 13.45
CA ASP A 24 -8.14 5.21 13.92
C ASP A 24 -8.46 4.28 12.73
N PHE A 25 -8.57 2.98 13.00
CA PHE A 25 -8.77 1.96 11.97
C PHE A 25 -10.03 2.21 11.11
N ARG A 26 -11.10 2.73 11.70
CA ARG A 26 -12.34 3.02 10.98
C ARG A 26 -12.17 4.15 9.98
N HIS A 27 -11.61 5.28 10.41
CA HIS A 27 -11.35 6.43 9.54
C HIS A 27 -10.29 6.10 8.47
N TYR A 28 -9.27 5.31 8.85
CA TYR A 28 -8.29 4.76 7.90
C TYR A 28 -8.99 4.02 6.76
N THR A 29 -9.87 3.07 7.08
CA THR A 29 -10.59 2.28 6.06
C THR A 29 -11.49 3.17 5.21
N GLU A 30 -12.27 4.07 5.82
CA GLU A 30 -13.15 5.01 5.10
C GLU A 30 -12.38 5.88 4.10
N ILE A 31 -11.19 6.37 4.45
CA ILE A 31 -10.33 7.15 3.55
C ILE A 31 -9.85 6.29 2.38
N MET A 32 -9.35 5.09 2.66
CA MET A 32 -8.77 4.24 1.63
C MET A 32 -9.83 3.71 0.66
N GLU A 33 -10.99 3.27 1.14
CA GLU A 33 -12.10 2.85 0.29
C GLU A 33 -12.60 4.00 -0.60
N PHE A 34 -12.68 5.21 -0.07
CA PHE A 34 -13.02 6.39 -0.84
C PHE A 34 -12.01 6.67 -1.97
N LEU A 35 -10.70 6.51 -1.71
CA LEU A 35 -9.66 6.66 -2.73
C LEU A 35 -9.74 5.57 -3.80
N VAL A 36 -10.08 4.34 -3.42
CA VAL A 36 -10.33 3.24 -4.37
C VAL A 36 -11.48 3.58 -5.31
N GLU A 37 -12.60 4.11 -4.78
CA GLU A 37 -13.74 4.52 -5.62
C GLU A 37 -13.36 5.64 -6.62
N ILE A 38 -12.59 6.63 -6.17
CA ILE A 38 -12.09 7.71 -7.05
C ILE A 38 -11.17 7.14 -8.14
N ASN A 39 -10.31 6.20 -7.80
CA ASN A 39 -9.42 5.54 -8.76
C ASN A 39 -10.21 4.77 -9.82
N LYS A 40 -11.29 4.08 -9.45
CA LYS A 40 -12.21 3.41 -10.38
C LYS A 40 -12.86 4.38 -11.37
N LEU A 41 -13.03 5.65 -11.00
CA LEU A 41 -13.51 6.71 -11.90
C LEU A 41 -12.44 7.25 -12.85
N GLY A 42 -11.23 6.68 -12.83
CA GLY A 42 -10.13 7.02 -13.75
C GLY A 42 -9.14 8.05 -13.22
N VAL A 43 -9.26 8.49 -11.96
CA VAL A 43 -8.28 9.38 -11.33
C VAL A 43 -7.06 8.58 -10.88
N THR A 44 -5.86 9.02 -11.23
CA THR A 44 -4.63 8.42 -10.73
C THR A 44 -4.37 8.87 -9.29
N ILE A 45 -4.16 7.89 -8.39
CA ILE A 45 -3.84 8.17 -6.99
C ILE A 45 -2.37 7.81 -6.74
N ILE A 46 -1.62 8.75 -6.19
CA ILE A 46 -0.25 8.56 -5.71
C ILE A 46 -0.26 8.77 -4.20
N LEU A 47 0.13 7.74 -3.47
CA LEU A 47 0.25 7.77 -2.01
C LEU A 47 1.73 7.80 -1.64
N ILE A 48 2.11 8.75 -0.80
CA ILE A 48 3.41 8.76 -0.15
C ILE A 48 3.17 8.26 1.27
N THR A 49 3.78 7.16 1.64
CA THR A 49 3.57 6.55 2.96
C THR A 49 4.75 5.68 3.38
N HIS A 50 4.92 5.53 4.69
CA HIS A 50 5.79 4.53 5.31
C HIS A 50 4.98 3.36 5.92
N ASP A 51 3.67 3.32 5.71
CA ASP A 51 2.80 2.24 6.15
C ASP A 51 2.83 1.09 5.13
N MET A 52 3.60 0.06 5.46
CA MET A 52 3.77 -1.12 4.60
C MET A 52 2.49 -1.95 4.49
N HIS A 53 1.63 -1.91 5.50
CA HIS A 53 0.35 -2.60 5.46
C HIS A 53 -0.60 -1.92 4.46
N LEU A 54 -0.71 -0.59 4.52
CA LEU A 54 -1.45 0.22 3.55
C LEU A 54 -0.96 -0.06 2.12
N MET A 55 0.36 -0.07 1.93
CA MET A 55 0.96 -0.32 0.62
C MET A 55 0.54 -1.69 0.07
N LEU A 56 0.60 -2.75 0.88
CA LEU A 56 0.20 -4.09 0.47
C LEU A 56 -1.29 -4.21 0.17
N GLU A 57 -2.13 -3.62 1.02
CA GLU A 57 -3.58 -3.78 0.94
C GLU A 57 -4.19 -2.99 -0.23
N TYR A 58 -3.71 -1.77 -0.49
CA TYR A 58 -4.40 -0.83 -1.38
C TYR A 58 -3.64 -0.47 -2.65
N THR A 59 -2.33 -0.77 -2.77
CA THR A 59 -1.56 -0.35 -3.94
C THR A 59 -1.07 -1.53 -4.78
N PRO A 60 -1.38 -1.55 -6.08
CA PRO A 60 -0.89 -2.61 -6.97
C PRO A 60 0.59 -2.41 -7.36
N ARG A 61 1.12 -1.18 -7.27
CA ARG A 61 2.48 -0.80 -7.67
C ARG A 61 3.10 0.08 -6.59
N ALA A 62 4.34 -0.17 -6.27
CA ALA A 62 5.13 0.61 -5.35
C ALA A 62 6.43 1.10 -5.99
N ILE A 63 6.77 2.35 -5.73
CA ILE A 63 8.04 2.96 -6.09
C ILE A 63 8.79 3.24 -4.79
N VAL A 64 9.99 2.70 -4.67
CA VAL A 64 10.82 2.88 -3.48
C VAL A 64 11.95 3.85 -3.79
N LEU A 65 12.06 4.89 -2.97
CA LEU A 65 13.10 5.91 -3.07
C LEU A 65 14.02 5.82 -1.84
N SER A 66 15.31 5.76 -2.07
CA SER A 66 16.34 5.80 -1.03
C SER A 66 17.58 6.55 -1.52
N GLY A 67 18.20 7.34 -0.64
CA GLY A 67 19.42 8.10 -0.97
C GLY A 67 19.29 9.00 -2.21
N GLY A 68 18.07 9.53 -2.49
CA GLY A 68 17.80 10.36 -3.67
C GLY A 68 17.70 9.57 -4.99
N LYS A 69 17.59 8.25 -4.95
CA LYS A 69 17.47 7.39 -6.12
C LYS A 69 16.20 6.52 -6.01
N MET A 70 15.68 6.14 -7.15
CA MET A 70 14.66 5.09 -7.25
C MET A 70 15.37 3.73 -7.25
N ILE A 71 15.10 2.93 -6.22
CA ILE A 71 15.73 1.61 -6.03
C ILE A 71 14.81 0.45 -6.39
N ALA A 72 13.50 0.67 -6.40
CA ALA A 72 12.52 -0.30 -6.89
C ALA A 72 11.30 0.38 -7.51
N ASP A 73 10.71 -0.29 -8.50
CA ASP A 73 9.46 0.08 -9.16
C ASP A 73 8.77 -1.21 -9.60
N THR A 74 7.93 -1.78 -8.73
CA THR A 74 7.32 -3.09 -8.95
C THR A 74 6.06 -3.26 -8.09
N ALA A 75 5.49 -4.47 -8.05
CA ALA A 75 4.36 -4.77 -7.17
C ALA A 75 4.74 -4.61 -5.69
N ALA A 76 3.81 -4.10 -4.88
CA ALA A 76 4.04 -3.88 -3.45
C ALA A 76 4.47 -5.15 -2.70
N SER A 77 3.88 -6.30 -3.04
CA SER A 77 4.26 -7.60 -2.45
C SER A 77 5.70 -8.01 -2.78
N VAL A 78 6.18 -7.68 -3.98
CA VAL A 78 7.56 -7.97 -4.40
C VAL A 78 8.56 -7.10 -3.65
N VAL A 79 8.27 -5.79 -3.49
CA VAL A 79 9.12 -4.86 -2.72
C VAL A 79 9.41 -5.40 -1.32
N LEU A 80 8.39 -5.93 -0.64
CA LEU A 80 8.51 -6.38 0.74
C LEU A 80 9.05 -7.83 0.91
N THR A 81 9.38 -8.50 -0.18
CA THR A 81 10.10 -9.78 -0.18
C THR A 81 11.55 -9.64 -0.64
N ASP A 82 11.91 -8.51 -1.21
CA ASP A 82 13.27 -8.23 -1.65
C ASP A 82 14.13 -7.74 -0.47
N ALA A 83 14.94 -8.63 0.08
CA ALA A 83 15.80 -8.33 1.22
C ALA A 83 16.75 -7.16 0.96
N GLN A 84 17.23 -6.99 -0.27
CA GLN A 84 18.12 -5.91 -0.64
C GLN A 84 17.38 -4.55 -0.62
N VAL A 85 16.18 -4.51 -1.16
CA VAL A 85 15.33 -3.30 -1.13
C VAL A 85 14.93 -2.94 0.30
N ILE A 86 14.56 -3.94 1.11
CA ILE A 86 14.19 -3.73 2.52
C ILE A 86 15.35 -3.11 3.29
N GLU A 87 16.56 -3.65 3.15
CA GLU A 87 17.76 -3.16 3.83
C GLU A 87 18.14 -1.75 3.34
N GLU A 88 18.21 -1.51 2.02
CA GLU A 88 18.66 -0.24 1.45
C GLU A 88 17.67 0.90 1.73
N ALA A 89 16.35 0.62 1.75
CA ALA A 89 15.32 1.60 2.06
C ALA A 89 14.96 1.67 3.55
N ASN A 90 15.57 0.83 4.39
CA ASN A 90 15.24 0.70 5.82
C ASN A 90 13.73 0.48 6.04
N LEU A 91 13.13 -0.39 5.20
CA LEU A 91 11.71 -0.72 5.30
C LEU A 91 11.48 -1.68 6.47
N LYS A 92 10.33 -1.55 7.10
CA LYS A 92 9.94 -2.46 8.16
C LYS A 92 9.17 -3.65 7.56
N GLU A 93 9.64 -4.86 7.83
CA GLU A 93 8.91 -6.07 7.47
C GLU A 93 7.50 -6.07 8.09
N THR A 94 6.52 -6.53 7.32
CA THR A 94 5.16 -6.71 7.85
C THR A 94 5.07 -7.98 8.68
N SER A 95 4.10 -8.02 9.59
CA SER A 95 3.83 -9.20 10.42
C SER A 95 3.50 -10.45 9.59
N LEU A 96 2.92 -10.26 8.40
CA LEU A 96 2.57 -11.37 7.49
C LEU A 96 3.82 -12.02 6.89
N PHE A 97 4.84 -11.26 6.51
CA PHE A 97 6.11 -11.81 6.03
C PHE A 97 6.85 -12.55 7.15
N ASN A 98 6.89 -11.96 8.34
CA ASN A 98 7.46 -12.62 9.51
C ASN A 98 6.75 -13.95 9.80
N LEU A 99 5.41 -13.98 9.71
CA LEU A 99 4.63 -15.19 9.90
C LEU A 99 4.95 -16.25 8.84
N ALA A 100 5.03 -15.86 7.55
CA ALA A 100 5.42 -16.77 6.47
C ALA A 100 6.80 -17.38 6.72
N HIS A 101 7.77 -16.57 7.10
CA HIS A 101 9.11 -17.01 7.41
C HIS A 101 9.14 -17.99 8.61
N MET A 102 8.45 -17.66 9.70
CA MET A 102 8.35 -18.54 10.87
C MET A 102 7.63 -19.86 10.58
N ALA A 103 6.67 -19.84 9.65
CA ALA A 103 5.93 -21.02 9.21
C ALA A 103 6.72 -21.87 8.18
N GLY A 104 7.91 -21.45 7.76
CA GLY A 104 8.72 -22.15 6.76
C GLY A 104 8.12 -22.13 5.35
N ILE A 105 7.34 -21.09 5.03
CA ILE A 105 6.74 -20.91 3.70
C ILE A 105 7.79 -20.34 2.77
N GLU A 106 8.21 -21.12 1.77
CA GLU A 106 9.27 -20.72 0.83
C GLU A 106 8.86 -19.53 -0.06
N ASP A 107 7.60 -19.48 -0.50
CA ASP A 107 7.04 -18.38 -1.29
C ASP A 107 6.21 -17.43 -0.41
N GLY A 108 6.90 -16.60 0.36
CA GLY A 108 6.28 -15.58 1.22
C GLY A 108 5.47 -14.54 0.44
N THR A 109 5.85 -14.25 -0.82
CA THR A 109 5.14 -13.29 -1.69
C THR A 109 3.75 -13.80 -2.03
N SER A 110 3.65 -15.02 -2.55
CA SER A 110 2.36 -15.64 -2.88
C SER A 110 1.49 -15.83 -1.65
N PHE A 111 2.09 -16.17 -0.50
CA PHE A 111 1.37 -16.27 0.77
C PHE A 111 0.73 -14.93 1.18
N VAL A 112 1.50 -13.86 1.19
CA VAL A 112 1.01 -12.53 1.57
C VAL A 112 -0.03 -12.03 0.58
N GLN A 113 0.20 -12.20 -0.72
CA GLN A 113 -0.76 -11.81 -1.74
C GLN A 113 -2.08 -12.57 -1.60
N GLY A 114 -2.01 -13.90 -1.41
CA GLY A 114 -3.20 -14.74 -1.22
C GLY A 114 -3.99 -14.35 0.03
N PHE A 115 -3.32 -13.94 1.12
CA PHE A 115 -3.96 -13.46 2.33
C PHE A 115 -4.71 -12.14 2.08
N ILE A 116 -4.09 -11.20 1.38
CA ILE A 116 -4.69 -9.90 1.04
C ILE A 116 -5.91 -10.10 0.12
N ASP A 117 -5.78 -10.96 -0.89
CA ASP A 117 -6.88 -11.24 -1.81
C ASP A 117 -8.07 -11.88 -1.07
N TYR A 118 -7.80 -12.79 -0.14
CA TYR A 118 -8.82 -13.38 0.71
C TYR A 118 -9.53 -12.38 1.62
N GLU A 119 -8.78 -11.46 2.27
CA GLU A 119 -9.38 -10.38 3.07
C GLU A 119 -10.26 -9.46 2.24
N ARG A 120 -9.83 -9.11 1.01
CA ARG A 120 -10.64 -8.31 0.07
C ARG A 120 -11.95 -9.01 -0.32
N GLU A 121 -11.90 -10.31 -0.57
CA GLU A 121 -13.12 -11.09 -0.84
C GLU A 121 -14.10 -11.10 0.33
N LEU A 122 -13.60 -11.21 1.57
CA LEU A 122 -14.44 -11.16 2.77
C LEU A 122 -15.10 -9.79 2.96
N LYS A 123 -14.41 -8.70 2.67
CA LYS A 123 -14.96 -7.33 2.78
C LYS A 123 -16.04 -7.05 1.72
N ASN A 124 -16.02 -7.75 0.59
CA ASN A 124 -16.98 -7.59 -0.51
C ASN A 124 -18.23 -8.50 -0.39
N ARG A 125 -18.32 -9.31 0.66
CA ARG A 125 -19.51 -10.15 1.01
C ARG A 125 -20.40 -9.46 2.02
#